data_852aa5c8e5aca348e81d80a7d81e38ea
#
_entry.id   852aa5c8e5aca348e81d80a7d81e38ea
#
_cell.length_a   1.000
_cell.length_b   1.000
_cell.length_c   1.000
_cell.angle_alpha   90.00
_cell.angle_beta   90.00
_cell.angle_gamma   90.00
#
_symmetry.space_group_name_H-M   'P 1'
#
loop_
_entity.id
_entity.type
_entity.pdbx_description
1 polymer ?
#
loop_
_entity_poly.entity_id
_entity_poly.type
_entity_poly.pdbx_seq_one_letter_code
_entity_poly.pdbx_strand_id
1 'polypeptide(L)'
;AGALRGGAWTPLKQAKYLLRHRLIDLSTDMVFTSHFSAMDMIEALNGKVGDKASYLDFGYFGVIQAEFNEEGLATGEYTPKPSYRALQHLCTLFDGKAQPEQLPVRRVVNPSPRVFDKDASDSRLVMLGFRRGNGTALAYWEAADLMRETFDSTVSFQLAGVKDAPRLVDLMTGDVYQVPETLVKRDDLGNAVELVNLPLTDSPLLLMFGDFDD
;
A
#
# COMPACT_ATOMS: atom_id res chain seq x y z
N ALA A 1 9.29 18.32 11.86
CA ALA A 1 7.97 17.94 12.34
C ALA A 1 6.99 18.17 11.21
N GLY A 2 6.64 17.12 10.50
CA GLY A 2 5.74 17.21 9.35
C GLY A 2 4.37 17.78 9.72
N ALA A 3 3.64 18.21 8.72
CA ALA A 3 2.32 18.85 8.82
C ALA A 3 1.26 18.00 9.56
N LEU A 4 1.56 16.77 9.91
CA LEU A 4 0.71 15.87 10.68
C LEU A 4 1.11 15.91 12.14
N ARG A 5 0.28 16.56 12.92
CA ARG A 5 0.41 16.80 14.37
C ARG A 5 1.05 15.62 15.12
N GLY A 6 2.28 15.80 15.61
CA GLY A 6 2.82 15.11 16.77
C GLY A 6 3.49 13.75 16.56
N GLY A 7 3.61 13.24 15.36
CA GLY A 7 4.32 11.99 15.11
C GLY A 7 5.58 12.18 14.25
N ALA A 8 6.64 11.44 14.55
CA ALA A 8 7.79 11.39 13.67
C ALA A 8 7.38 10.73 12.34
N TRP A 9 7.32 11.53 11.30
CA TRP A 9 7.06 11.05 9.95
C TRP A 9 8.35 10.44 9.37
N THR A 10 8.25 9.30 8.69
CA THR A 10 9.40 8.64 8.07
C THR A 10 9.10 8.34 6.60
N PRO A 11 10.12 8.13 5.75
CA PRO A 11 9.92 7.72 4.36
C PRO A 11 9.10 6.42 4.22
N LEU A 12 9.25 5.48 5.16
CA LEU A 12 8.47 4.26 5.21
C LEU A 12 6.98 4.53 5.46
N LYS A 13 6.67 5.39 6.45
CA LYS A 13 5.29 5.79 6.76
C LYS A 13 4.64 6.53 5.60
N GLN A 14 5.41 7.37 4.91
CA GLN A 14 4.96 8.04 3.68
C GLN A 14 4.58 7.03 2.60
N ALA A 15 5.41 6.02 2.35
CA ALA A 15 5.15 5.01 1.34
C ALA A 15 3.88 4.18 1.66
N LYS A 16 3.72 3.74 2.91
CA LYS A 16 2.53 3.04 3.37
C LYS A 16 1.26 3.88 3.18
N TYR A 17 1.31 5.15 3.59
CA TYR A 17 0.20 6.08 3.43
C TYR A 17 -0.16 6.26 1.96
N LEU A 18 0.85 6.48 1.10
CA LEU A 18 0.64 6.68 -0.32
C LEU A 18 -0.02 5.47 -0.98
N LEU A 19 0.47 4.26 -0.72
CA LEU A 19 -0.12 3.02 -1.26
C LEU A 19 -1.57 2.83 -0.82
N ARG A 20 -1.85 2.98 0.47
CA ARG A 20 -3.22 2.86 1.00
C ARG A 20 -4.15 3.85 0.33
N HIS A 21 -3.72 5.11 0.24
CA HIS A 21 -4.52 6.18 -0.37
C HIS A 21 -4.78 5.91 -1.86
N ARG A 22 -3.74 5.52 -2.62
CA ARG A 22 -3.91 5.24 -4.05
C ARG A 22 -4.79 4.03 -4.34
N LEU A 23 -4.70 2.97 -3.54
CA LEU A 23 -5.58 1.81 -3.70
C LEU A 23 -7.04 2.16 -3.39
N ILE A 24 -7.28 3.01 -2.39
CA ILE A 24 -8.64 3.52 -2.11
C ILE A 24 -9.14 4.36 -3.29
N ASP A 25 -8.32 5.28 -3.82
CA ASP A 25 -8.67 6.07 -5.01
C ASP A 25 -9.02 5.17 -6.20
N LEU A 26 -8.20 4.13 -6.47
CA LEU A 26 -8.43 3.16 -7.54
C LEU A 26 -9.69 2.30 -7.33
N SER A 27 -10.13 2.10 -6.09
CA SER A 27 -11.33 1.32 -5.75
C SER A 27 -12.64 2.10 -5.85
N THR A 28 -12.55 3.38 -6.15
CA THR A 28 -13.70 4.29 -6.30
C THR A 28 -13.79 4.80 -7.73
N ASP A 29 -14.89 5.43 -8.09
CA ASP A 29 -15.08 6.04 -9.42
C ASP A 29 -14.30 7.36 -9.59
N MET A 30 -13.12 7.46 -8.99
CA MET A 30 -12.25 8.63 -9.13
C MET A 30 -11.63 8.67 -10.52
N VAL A 31 -11.98 9.67 -11.30
CA VAL A 31 -11.45 9.88 -12.65
C VAL A 31 -10.00 10.35 -12.63
N PHE A 32 -9.63 11.08 -11.58
CA PHE A 32 -8.31 11.70 -11.47
C PHE A 32 -7.90 11.84 -10.00
N THR A 33 -6.65 11.49 -9.72
CA THR A 33 -6.02 11.75 -8.44
C THR A 33 -4.63 12.35 -8.66
N SER A 34 -4.29 13.38 -7.91
CA SER A 34 -2.98 14.03 -7.99
C SER A 34 -2.20 13.80 -6.69
N HIS A 35 -0.90 13.87 -6.80
CA HIS A 35 0.00 13.81 -5.67
C HIS A 35 0.82 15.10 -5.57
N PHE A 36 0.76 15.75 -4.45
CA PHE A 36 1.69 16.81 -4.08
C PHE A 36 2.72 16.22 -3.11
N SER A 37 3.98 16.08 -3.50
CA SER A 37 4.55 16.54 -4.75
C SER A 37 5.51 15.51 -5.35
N ALA A 38 6.06 15.77 -6.54
CA ALA A 38 7.07 14.89 -7.14
C ALA A 38 8.37 14.90 -6.33
N MET A 39 8.84 16.07 -5.91
CA MET A 39 10.08 16.27 -5.14
C MET A 39 9.79 16.95 -3.81
N ASP A 40 10.70 16.74 -2.86
CA ASP A 40 10.75 17.54 -1.63
C ASP A 40 10.94 19.00 -1.95
N MET A 41 10.41 19.85 -1.09
CA MET A 41 10.41 21.29 -1.29
C MET A 41 10.79 22.01 0.00
N ILE A 42 11.43 23.15 -0.16
CA ILE A 42 11.59 24.16 0.88
C ILE A 42 10.93 25.45 0.38
N GLU A 43 10.10 26.06 1.19
CA GLU A 43 9.46 27.32 0.86
C GLU A 43 9.95 28.42 1.80
N ALA A 44 10.40 29.53 1.23
CA ALA A 44 10.80 30.69 2.02
C ALA A 44 9.56 31.39 2.59
N LEU A 45 9.43 31.37 3.90
CA LEU A 45 8.39 32.14 4.60
C LEU A 45 8.73 33.63 4.56
N ASN A 46 7.71 34.46 4.34
CA ASN A 46 7.86 35.94 4.29
C ASN A 46 8.83 36.45 3.23
N GLY A 47 9.15 35.66 2.21
CA GLY A 47 10.02 36.07 1.09
C GLY A 47 11.49 36.34 1.47
N LYS A 48 11.94 35.94 2.63
CA LYS A 48 13.34 36.07 3.05
C LYS A 48 14.15 34.88 2.58
N VAL A 49 14.93 35.05 1.54
CA VAL A 49 15.91 34.09 1.05
C VAL A 49 17.20 34.22 1.86
N GLY A 50 17.81 33.07 2.22
CA GLY A 50 19.07 33.03 2.98
C GLY A 50 18.89 33.05 4.51
N ASP A 51 17.67 33.14 5.02
CA ASP A 51 17.36 33.00 6.44
C ASP A 51 16.73 31.63 6.70
N LYS A 52 17.52 30.70 7.22
CA LYS A 52 17.06 29.30 7.48
C LYS A 52 15.84 29.25 8.38
N ALA A 53 15.67 30.15 9.32
CA ALA A 53 14.52 30.21 10.21
C ALA A 53 13.22 30.63 9.48
N SER A 54 13.33 31.16 8.26
CA SER A 54 12.19 31.57 7.44
C SER A 54 11.70 30.48 6.46
N TYR A 55 12.30 29.29 6.46
CA TYR A 55 11.90 28.21 5.57
C TYR A 55 10.94 27.23 6.23
N LEU A 56 9.95 26.79 5.46
CA LEU A 56 9.09 25.67 5.79
C LEU A 56 9.58 24.42 5.05
N ASP A 57 9.96 23.42 5.83
CA ASP A 57 10.45 22.13 5.30
C ASP A 57 9.27 21.22 4.92
N PHE A 58 9.14 20.95 3.63
CA PHE A 58 8.20 19.99 3.05
C PHE A 58 8.89 18.66 2.67
N GLY A 59 9.96 18.28 3.37
CA GLY A 59 10.80 17.12 3.08
C GLY A 59 10.09 15.78 3.01
N TYR A 60 8.83 15.71 3.44
CA TYR A 60 8.05 14.46 3.40
C TYR A 60 6.92 14.46 2.37
N PHE A 61 6.73 15.50 1.60
CA PHE A 61 5.67 15.55 0.59
C PHE A 61 6.12 14.94 -0.74
N GLY A 62 7.39 15.12 -1.12
CA GLY A 62 7.92 14.55 -2.35
C GLY A 62 8.12 13.04 -2.29
N VAL A 63 7.97 12.37 -3.41
CA VAL A 63 8.36 10.96 -3.59
C VAL A 63 9.85 10.84 -3.97
N ILE A 64 10.48 11.94 -4.37
CA ILE A 64 11.91 12.09 -4.61
C ILE A 64 12.46 13.03 -3.55
N GLN A 65 13.48 12.58 -2.83
CA GLN A 65 14.24 13.42 -1.91
C GLN A 65 15.11 14.39 -2.70
N ALA A 66 15.10 15.66 -2.32
CA ALA A 66 15.99 16.68 -2.83
C ALA A 66 16.87 17.22 -1.69
N GLU A 67 18.13 17.47 -1.99
CA GLU A 67 19.05 18.14 -1.07
C GLU A 67 19.05 19.65 -1.32
N PHE A 68 19.12 20.44 -0.23
CA PHE A 68 19.10 21.90 -0.29
C PHE A 68 20.29 22.47 0.47
N ASN A 69 20.88 23.51 -0.09
CA ASN A 69 21.94 24.27 0.57
C ASN A 69 21.39 25.21 1.67
N GLU A 70 22.25 25.96 2.32
CA GLU A 70 21.87 26.87 3.41
C GLU A 70 20.94 28.00 2.96
N GLU A 71 21.01 28.38 1.68
CA GLU A 71 20.14 29.38 1.07
C GLU A 71 18.79 28.78 0.61
N GLY A 72 18.56 27.48 0.80
CA GLY A 72 17.32 26.81 0.38
C GLY A 72 17.24 26.53 -1.11
N LEU A 73 18.37 26.54 -1.81
CA LEU A 73 18.46 26.18 -3.22
C LEU A 73 18.79 24.70 -3.38
N ALA A 74 18.12 24.03 -4.32
CA ALA A 74 18.40 22.62 -4.61
C ALA A 74 19.85 22.46 -5.11
N THR A 75 20.55 21.48 -4.53
CA THR A 75 21.95 21.19 -4.89
C THR A 75 22.11 20.39 -6.19
N GLY A 76 21.00 19.86 -6.72
CA GLY A 76 20.98 18.99 -7.89
C GLY A 76 21.08 17.49 -7.55
N GLU A 77 21.12 17.14 -6.27
CA GLU A 77 21.09 15.75 -5.82
C GLU A 77 19.67 15.28 -5.52
N TYR A 78 19.26 14.21 -6.19
CA TYR A 78 17.90 13.69 -6.10
C TYR A 78 17.91 12.18 -5.88
N THR A 79 17.20 11.72 -4.85
CA THR A 79 17.15 10.30 -4.49
C THR A 79 15.70 9.80 -4.43
N PRO A 80 15.33 8.76 -5.20
CA PRO A 80 14.00 8.15 -5.09
C PRO A 80 13.77 7.58 -3.68
N LYS A 81 12.66 7.96 -3.05
CA LYS A 81 12.24 7.45 -1.75
C LYS A 81 11.54 6.08 -1.89
N PRO A 82 11.34 5.35 -0.79
CA PRO A 82 10.49 4.14 -0.78
C PRO A 82 9.10 4.38 -1.40
N SER A 83 8.51 5.56 -1.18
CA SER A 83 7.23 5.96 -1.77
C SER A 83 7.25 6.05 -3.30
N TYR A 84 8.38 6.46 -3.90
CA TYR A 84 8.54 6.45 -5.36
C TYR A 84 8.51 5.01 -5.90
N ARG A 85 9.26 4.10 -5.26
CA ARG A 85 9.33 2.69 -5.66
C ARG A 85 7.97 2.01 -5.51
N ALA A 86 7.33 2.21 -4.37
CA ALA A 86 6.00 1.68 -4.12
C ALA A 86 4.96 2.17 -5.15
N LEU A 87 5.00 3.46 -5.52
CA LEU A 87 4.15 4.01 -6.57
C LEU A 87 4.49 3.40 -7.95
N GLN A 88 5.76 3.20 -8.26
CA GLN A 88 6.21 2.55 -9.50
C GLN A 88 5.64 1.14 -9.62
N HIS A 89 5.74 0.31 -8.55
CA HIS A 89 5.19 -1.05 -8.52
C HIS A 89 3.66 -1.03 -8.71
N LEU A 90 2.98 -0.13 -7.99
CA LEU A 90 1.54 0.04 -8.14
C LEU A 90 1.15 0.40 -9.57
N CYS A 91 1.80 1.39 -10.18
CA CYS A 91 1.50 1.83 -11.55
C CYS A 91 1.81 0.77 -12.61
N THR A 92 2.76 -0.14 -12.35
CA THR A 92 3.04 -1.26 -13.25
C THR A 92 1.88 -2.24 -13.32
N LEU A 93 1.21 -2.49 -12.18
CA LEU A 93 0.08 -3.40 -12.08
C LEU A 93 -1.26 -2.75 -12.43
N PHE A 94 -1.40 -1.46 -12.14
CA PHE A 94 -2.62 -0.68 -12.36
C PHE A 94 -2.40 0.37 -13.46
N ASP A 95 -2.32 -0.10 -14.69
CA ASP A 95 -2.01 0.71 -15.89
C ASP A 95 -3.25 1.36 -16.56
N GLY A 96 -4.33 1.52 -15.81
CA GLY A 96 -5.61 2.04 -16.30
C GLY A 96 -6.56 0.99 -16.89
N LYS A 97 -6.15 -0.28 -17.00
CA LYS A 97 -7.00 -1.40 -17.43
C LYS A 97 -7.69 -2.11 -16.27
N ALA A 98 -7.08 -2.06 -15.08
CA ALA A 98 -7.68 -2.62 -13.88
C ALA A 98 -8.91 -1.79 -13.45
N GLN A 99 -10.00 -2.46 -13.15
CA GLN A 99 -11.25 -1.86 -12.70
C GLN A 99 -11.61 -2.34 -11.30
N PRO A 100 -12.20 -1.51 -10.45
CA PRO A 100 -12.71 -1.96 -9.16
C PRO A 100 -13.81 -3.00 -9.35
N GLU A 101 -13.78 -4.03 -8.54
CA GLU A 101 -14.76 -5.10 -8.55
C GLU A 101 -15.05 -5.62 -7.14
N GLN A 102 -16.32 -5.85 -6.84
CA GLN A 102 -16.70 -6.51 -5.61
C GLN A 102 -16.49 -8.02 -5.75
N LEU A 103 -15.36 -8.50 -5.23
CA LEU A 103 -15.05 -9.92 -5.22
C LEU A 103 -15.88 -10.66 -4.16
N PRO A 104 -16.30 -11.91 -4.43
CA PRO A 104 -16.93 -12.78 -3.44
C PRO A 104 -15.89 -13.34 -2.46
N VAL A 105 -15.39 -12.46 -1.60
CA VAL A 105 -14.36 -12.76 -0.59
C VAL A 105 -14.91 -12.58 0.81
N ARG A 106 -14.55 -13.47 1.71
CA ARG A 106 -14.77 -13.31 3.14
C ARG A 106 -13.52 -13.64 3.93
N ARG A 107 -13.31 -12.92 5.02
CA ARG A 107 -12.32 -13.29 6.02
C ARG A 107 -12.76 -14.56 6.73
N VAL A 108 -11.84 -15.51 6.90
CA VAL A 108 -12.01 -16.67 7.78
C VAL A 108 -11.36 -16.32 9.11
N VAL A 109 -12.16 -16.27 10.17
CA VAL A 109 -11.67 -15.99 11.53
C VAL A 109 -11.03 -17.27 12.06
N ASN A 110 -9.72 -17.27 12.27
CA ASN A 110 -9.04 -18.37 12.93
C ASN A 110 -9.48 -18.43 14.40
N PRO A 111 -9.83 -19.62 14.95
CA PRO A 111 -10.29 -19.75 16.32
C PRO A 111 -9.22 -19.50 17.39
N SER A 112 -7.97 -19.28 17.01
CA SER A 112 -6.89 -18.89 17.91
C SER A 112 -6.41 -17.49 17.59
N PRO A 113 -7.00 -16.46 18.20
CA PRO A 113 -6.39 -15.15 18.14
C PRO A 113 -5.02 -15.22 18.83
N ARG A 114 -3.95 -14.86 18.14
CA ARG A 114 -2.73 -14.48 18.84
C ARG A 114 -3.08 -13.27 19.69
N VAL A 115 -3.06 -13.48 21.01
CA VAL A 115 -3.50 -12.51 22.02
C VAL A 115 -2.45 -11.41 22.14
N PHE A 116 -2.33 -10.54 21.15
CA PHE A 116 -1.50 -9.33 21.31
C PHE A 116 -2.28 -8.03 21.18
N ASP A 117 -3.52 -8.08 20.76
CA ASP A 117 -4.37 -6.90 20.79
C ASP A 117 -5.83 -7.33 20.91
N LYS A 118 -6.41 -7.16 22.08
CA LYS A 118 -7.84 -7.37 22.32
C LYS A 118 -8.71 -6.43 21.48
N ASP A 119 -8.09 -5.41 20.87
CA ASP A 119 -8.72 -4.40 20.05
C ASP A 119 -8.52 -4.64 18.54
N ALA A 120 -7.89 -5.73 18.11
CA ALA A 120 -7.83 -6.12 16.71
C ALA A 120 -9.23 -6.60 16.23
N SER A 121 -10.16 -5.67 16.21
CA SER A 121 -11.49 -5.91 15.67
C SER A 121 -11.40 -6.15 14.17
N ASP A 122 -12.28 -7.01 13.64
CA ASP A 122 -12.44 -7.28 12.20
C ASP A 122 -12.65 -6.00 11.34
N SER A 123 -12.95 -4.88 12.01
CA SER A 123 -13.18 -3.58 11.40
C SER A 123 -11.94 -2.88 10.83
N ARG A 124 -10.74 -3.37 11.12
CA ARG A 124 -9.47 -2.76 10.65
C ARG A 124 -8.92 -3.38 9.37
N LEU A 125 -9.37 -4.57 9.00
CA LEU A 125 -8.96 -5.20 7.76
C LEU A 125 -9.63 -4.50 6.58
N VAL A 126 -8.81 -3.91 5.71
CA VAL A 126 -9.28 -3.35 4.43
C VAL A 126 -9.09 -4.41 3.35
N MET A 127 -10.09 -4.57 2.51
CA MET A 127 -10.10 -5.48 1.36
C MET A 127 -10.70 -4.74 0.17
N LEU A 128 -9.95 -4.63 -0.93
CA LEU A 128 -10.35 -3.97 -2.16
C LEU A 128 -10.15 -4.93 -3.33
N GLY A 129 -11.21 -5.21 -4.06
CA GLY A 129 -11.19 -6.11 -5.21
C GLY A 129 -11.01 -5.36 -6.52
N PHE A 130 -10.30 -5.99 -7.46
CA PHE A 130 -10.04 -5.48 -8.79
C PHE A 130 -10.10 -6.58 -9.82
N ARG A 131 -10.48 -6.22 -11.06
CA ARG A 131 -10.43 -7.09 -12.24
C ARG A 131 -9.61 -6.42 -13.35
N ARG A 132 -8.84 -7.23 -14.06
CA ARG A 132 -8.17 -6.85 -15.31
C ARG A 132 -8.23 -8.04 -16.25
N GLY A 133 -8.94 -7.89 -17.37
CA GLY A 133 -9.19 -9.00 -18.28
C GLY A 133 -9.83 -10.20 -17.57
N ASN A 134 -9.17 -11.35 -17.61
CA ASN A 134 -9.60 -12.56 -16.92
C ASN A 134 -8.97 -12.69 -15.51
N GLY A 135 -8.03 -11.83 -15.18
CA GLY A 135 -7.37 -11.83 -13.88
C GLY A 135 -8.15 -11.05 -12.84
N THR A 136 -8.01 -11.46 -11.58
CA THR A 136 -8.55 -10.77 -10.41
C THR A 136 -7.47 -10.51 -9.39
N ALA A 137 -7.63 -9.43 -8.64
CA ALA A 137 -6.73 -9.10 -7.54
C ALA A 137 -7.50 -8.62 -6.31
N LEU A 138 -7.02 -9.01 -5.14
CA LEU A 138 -7.48 -8.55 -3.84
C LEU A 138 -6.35 -7.79 -3.16
N ALA A 139 -6.48 -6.47 -3.05
CA ALA A 139 -5.60 -5.69 -2.20
C ALA A 139 -6.11 -5.75 -0.76
N TYR A 140 -5.21 -6.01 0.19
CA TYR A 140 -5.60 -6.07 1.60
C TYR A 140 -4.47 -5.61 2.52
N TRP A 141 -4.87 -5.05 3.67
CA TRP A 141 -3.95 -4.61 4.73
C TRP A 141 -4.71 -4.39 6.02
N GLU A 142 -3.99 -4.39 7.12
CA GLU A 142 -4.51 -3.92 8.39
C GLU A 142 -4.44 -2.39 8.45
N ALA A 143 -5.58 -1.74 8.68
CA ALA A 143 -5.64 -0.28 8.83
C ALA A 143 -5.12 0.17 10.21
N ALA A 144 -3.97 -0.37 10.63
CA ALA A 144 -3.30 0.02 11.86
C ALA A 144 -2.76 1.45 11.77
N ASP A 145 -2.42 2.01 12.92
CA ASP A 145 -1.79 3.31 13.02
C ASP A 145 -0.47 3.32 12.19
N LEU A 146 -0.39 4.22 11.21
CA LEU A 146 0.78 4.43 10.36
C LEU A 146 2.05 4.79 11.15
N MET A 147 1.91 5.20 12.40
CA MET A 147 3.05 5.50 13.27
C MET A 147 3.80 4.26 13.74
N ARG A 148 3.24 3.07 13.59
CA ARG A 148 3.96 1.82 13.82
C ARG A 148 4.92 1.56 12.66
N GLU A 149 6.16 1.18 12.98
CA GLU A 149 7.14 0.82 11.95
C GLU A 149 6.98 -0.62 11.51
N THR A 150 6.52 -1.48 12.41
CA THR A 150 6.30 -2.90 12.15
C THR A 150 4.92 -3.33 12.61
N PHE A 151 4.25 -4.08 11.78
CA PHE A 151 3.04 -4.81 12.10
C PHE A 151 3.15 -6.16 11.42
N ASP A 152 2.99 -7.24 12.16
CA ASP A 152 3.07 -8.60 11.65
C ASP A 152 1.93 -9.43 12.23
N SER A 153 1.14 -10.03 11.35
CA SER A 153 0.02 -10.90 11.68
C SER A 153 -0.29 -11.83 10.52
N THR A 154 -1.35 -12.61 10.64
CA THR A 154 -1.85 -13.47 9.57
C THR A 154 -3.34 -13.31 9.36
N VAL A 155 -3.79 -13.57 8.15
CA VAL A 155 -5.19 -13.57 7.76
C VAL A 155 -5.51 -14.78 6.89
N SER A 156 -6.73 -15.28 6.97
CA SER A 156 -7.23 -16.31 6.07
C SER A 156 -8.43 -15.79 5.31
N PHE A 157 -8.50 -16.12 4.02
CA PHE A 157 -9.58 -15.72 3.14
C PHE A 157 -10.26 -16.93 2.52
N GLN A 158 -11.54 -16.82 2.29
CA GLN A 158 -12.28 -17.69 1.37
C GLN A 158 -12.77 -16.86 0.18
N LEU A 159 -12.41 -17.27 -1.02
CA LEU A 159 -12.82 -16.63 -2.28
C LEU A 159 -13.58 -17.65 -3.14
N ALA A 160 -14.68 -17.21 -3.75
CA ALA A 160 -15.40 -18.01 -4.72
C ALA A 160 -15.06 -17.56 -6.16
N GLY A 161 -15.15 -18.47 -7.11
CA GLY A 161 -15.00 -18.18 -8.53
C GLY A 161 -13.56 -18.05 -9.03
N VAL A 162 -12.54 -18.28 -8.16
CA VAL A 162 -11.12 -18.24 -8.55
C VAL A 162 -10.57 -19.66 -8.67
N LYS A 163 -9.90 -19.95 -9.79
CA LYS A 163 -9.38 -21.29 -10.12
C LYS A 163 -7.86 -21.34 -10.19
N ASP A 164 -7.23 -20.23 -10.53
CA ASP A 164 -5.80 -20.17 -10.76
C ASP A 164 -5.00 -20.21 -9.46
N ALA A 165 -3.71 -20.54 -9.59
CA ALA A 165 -2.80 -20.49 -8.46
C ALA A 165 -2.59 -19.04 -8.02
N PRO A 166 -2.72 -18.73 -6.72
CA PRO A 166 -2.57 -17.38 -6.22
C PRO A 166 -1.09 -16.96 -6.19
N ARG A 167 -0.85 -15.69 -6.54
CA ARG A 167 0.41 -14.99 -6.36
C ARG A 167 0.21 -13.83 -5.39
N LEU A 168 1.16 -13.62 -4.51
CA LEU A 168 1.15 -12.51 -3.57
C LEU A 168 2.23 -11.50 -3.93
N VAL A 169 1.85 -10.25 -4.08
CA VAL A 169 2.77 -9.14 -4.36
C VAL A 169 2.89 -8.24 -3.15
N ASP A 170 4.11 -7.99 -2.74
CA ASP A 170 4.43 -6.89 -1.82
C ASP A 170 4.62 -5.60 -2.62
N LEU A 171 3.65 -4.69 -2.52
CA LEU A 171 3.69 -3.42 -3.25
C LEU A 171 4.79 -2.47 -2.76
N MET A 172 5.34 -2.68 -1.57
CA MET A 172 6.47 -1.89 -1.07
C MET A 172 7.77 -2.24 -1.75
N THR A 173 8.02 -3.54 -1.96
CA THR A 173 9.28 -4.06 -2.52
C THR A 173 9.17 -4.40 -4.01
N GLY A 174 7.97 -4.71 -4.50
CA GLY A 174 7.72 -5.22 -5.85
C GLY A 174 7.92 -6.74 -5.97
N ASP A 175 8.23 -7.41 -4.86
CA ASP A 175 8.44 -8.87 -4.88
C ASP A 175 7.13 -9.62 -5.12
N VAL A 176 7.23 -10.66 -5.94
CA VAL A 176 6.11 -11.56 -6.29
C VAL A 176 6.40 -12.95 -5.75
N TYR A 177 5.50 -13.42 -4.91
CA TYR A 177 5.61 -14.74 -4.26
C TYR A 177 4.54 -15.68 -4.78
N GLN A 178 4.90 -16.92 -5.09
CA GLN A 178 3.92 -17.99 -5.25
C GLN A 178 3.38 -18.36 -3.87
N VAL A 179 2.07 -18.38 -3.72
CA VAL A 179 1.48 -18.87 -2.47
C VAL A 179 1.67 -20.38 -2.40
N PRO A 180 2.31 -20.92 -1.34
CA PRO A 180 2.55 -22.35 -1.21
C PRO A 180 1.23 -23.14 -1.24
N GLU A 181 1.22 -24.28 -1.93
CA GLU A 181 0.03 -25.14 -2.01
C GLU A 181 -0.47 -25.61 -0.64
N THR A 182 0.43 -25.72 0.34
CA THR A 182 0.08 -26.06 1.73
C THR A 182 -0.82 -25.03 2.40
N LEU A 183 -0.86 -23.79 1.88
CA LEU A 183 -1.72 -22.71 2.35
C LEU A 183 -3.01 -22.58 1.52
N VAL A 184 -3.16 -23.39 0.47
CA VAL A 184 -4.30 -23.32 -0.47
C VAL A 184 -5.17 -24.54 -0.27
N LYS A 185 -6.41 -24.36 0.14
CA LYS A 185 -7.41 -25.40 0.23
C LYS A 185 -8.51 -25.12 -0.79
N ARG A 186 -8.82 -26.11 -1.61
CA ARG A 186 -9.91 -26.01 -2.58
C ARG A 186 -11.09 -26.85 -2.10
N ASP A 187 -12.30 -26.41 -2.40
CA ASP A 187 -13.47 -27.25 -2.21
C ASP A 187 -13.49 -28.40 -3.24
N ASP A 188 -14.28 -29.45 -2.95
CA ASP A 188 -14.36 -30.67 -3.79
C ASP A 188 -14.80 -30.38 -5.23
N LEU A 189 -15.48 -29.27 -5.47
CA LEU A 189 -15.97 -28.83 -6.77
C LEU A 189 -15.03 -27.83 -7.46
N GLY A 190 -13.98 -27.35 -6.79
CA GLY A 190 -13.05 -26.35 -7.29
C GLY A 190 -13.68 -24.95 -7.49
N ASN A 191 -14.82 -24.69 -6.85
CA ASN A 191 -15.55 -23.42 -7.00
C ASN A 191 -15.13 -22.36 -5.97
N ALA A 192 -14.47 -22.78 -4.91
CA ALA A 192 -13.96 -21.87 -3.89
C ALA A 192 -12.54 -22.28 -3.47
N VAL A 193 -11.76 -21.27 -3.10
CA VAL A 193 -10.44 -21.43 -2.52
C VAL A 193 -10.41 -20.81 -1.13
N GLU A 194 -9.86 -21.53 -0.16
CA GLU A 194 -9.50 -21.01 1.14
C GLU A 194 -7.98 -20.85 1.20
N LEU A 195 -7.52 -19.65 1.48
CA LEU A 195 -6.12 -19.32 1.69
C LEU A 195 -5.89 -19.10 3.17
N VAL A 196 -4.99 -19.89 3.73
CA VAL A 196 -4.81 -20.00 5.19
C VAL A 196 -3.52 -19.33 5.61
N ASN A 197 -3.59 -18.51 6.66
CA ASN A 197 -2.42 -17.87 7.28
C ASN A 197 -1.53 -17.07 6.32
N LEU A 198 -2.14 -16.36 5.38
CA LEU A 198 -1.40 -15.40 4.57
C LEU A 198 -0.83 -14.28 5.47
N PRO A 199 0.32 -13.69 5.10
CA PRO A 199 0.85 -12.55 5.82
C PRO A 199 -0.16 -11.39 5.80
N LEU A 200 -0.31 -10.72 6.93
CA LEU A 200 -1.09 -9.50 7.06
C LEU A 200 -0.20 -8.43 7.65
N THR A 201 0.01 -7.37 6.90
CA THR A 201 0.82 -6.23 7.31
C THR A 201 -0.01 -4.95 7.30
N ASP A 202 0.54 -3.87 7.82
CA ASP A 202 -0.06 -2.55 7.73
C ASP A 202 0.28 -1.82 6.41
N SER A 203 1.16 -2.38 5.57
CA SER A 203 1.34 -2.02 4.17
C SER A 203 0.47 -2.91 3.27
N PRO A 204 -0.08 -2.35 2.17
CA PRO A 204 -0.91 -3.15 1.27
C PRO A 204 -0.14 -4.28 0.59
N LEU A 205 -0.75 -5.46 0.64
CA LEU A 205 -0.37 -6.63 -0.15
C LEU A 205 -1.43 -6.84 -1.23
N LEU A 206 -1.03 -7.39 -2.37
CA LEU A 206 -1.92 -7.69 -3.48
C LEU A 206 -1.90 -9.19 -3.78
N LEU A 207 -3.04 -9.85 -3.58
CA LEU A 207 -3.24 -11.25 -3.92
C LEU A 207 -3.84 -11.33 -5.32
N MET A 208 -3.10 -11.92 -6.26
CA MET A 208 -3.49 -11.99 -7.67
C MET A 208 -3.84 -13.41 -8.12
N PHE A 209 -4.79 -13.51 -9.02
CA PHE A 209 -5.21 -14.75 -9.68
C PHE A 209 -5.32 -14.53 -11.18
N GLY A 210 -4.93 -15.53 -11.97
CA GLY A 210 -4.91 -15.44 -13.43
C GLY A 210 -3.94 -14.38 -13.94
N ASP A 211 -4.25 -13.82 -15.09
CA ASP A 211 -3.38 -12.92 -15.86
C ASP A 211 -3.61 -11.44 -15.48
N PHE A 212 -3.65 -11.14 -14.17
CA PHE A 212 -3.91 -9.75 -13.72
C PHE A 212 -2.77 -8.79 -14.09
N ASP A 213 -1.56 -9.27 -14.22
CA ASP A 213 -0.34 -8.49 -14.49
C ASP A 213 0.10 -8.49 -15.98
N ASP A 214 -0.70 -9.09 -16.88
CA ASP A 214 -0.39 -9.18 -18.34
C ASP A 214 -0.96 -7.95 -19.16
#